data_be961e2db4f6490df05e881bac2f6816
#
_entry.id   be961e2db4f6490df05e881bac2f6816
#
_cell.length_a   1.000
_cell.length_b   1.000
_cell.length_c   1.000
_cell.angle_alpha   90.00
_cell.angle_beta   90.00
_cell.angle_gamma   90.00
#
_symmetry.space_group_name_H-M   'P 1'
#
loop_
_entity.id
_entity.type
_entity.pdbx_description
1 polymer ?
#
loop_
_entity_poly.entity_id
_entity_poly.type
_entity_poly.pdbx_seq_one_letter_code
_entity_poly.pdbx_strand_id
1 'polypeptide(L)'
;AGPGGYSAAFRAADLGMKTVLVERFPTLGGVCLNVGCIPSKALLHVAAVMDEVAHLSAAGIDFGAPQVNVDILRGHKEKVIAKLTGGLGQMAKMRKVTIVRGYGAFVGAHHLEVEETTGTGQDKTGSKKVVAFKKAIIAAGSQAVRLPFMPDDPRVVDSTGALALQGVPQKMLIVGGGIIGLEMGTVYSTLGARLDVVEMMDGLMQGADRDLVKVWEKMNKHRFDNILLKTKTGGAQATPEGIKVQFEGLDGTKSEGTYDLVLQAVGRTPNGKKIAADKAGVAVTDRGFIN
;
A
#
# COMPACT_ATOMS: atom_id res chain seq x y z
N ALA A 1 -5.67 5.89 -12.74
CA ALA A 1 -4.38 6.29 -13.39
C ALA A 1 -3.17 5.70 -12.64
N GLY A 2 -3.29 4.48 -12.13
CA GLY A 2 -2.16 3.70 -11.67
C GLY A 2 -1.27 3.22 -12.82
N PRO A 3 -0.21 2.40 -12.54
CA PRO A 3 0.76 1.96 -13.57
C PRO A 3 0.12 1.33 -14.80
N GLY A 4 -0.88 0.50 -14.65
CA GLY A 4 -1.62 -0.07 -15.79
C GLY A 4 -2.39 0.98 -16.58
N GLY A 5 -3.03 1.94 -15.88
CA GLY A 5 -3.86 2.98 -16.51
C GLY A 5 -3.04 4.02 -17.29
N TYR A 6 -2.04 4.65 -16.65
CA TYR A 6 -1.25 5.66 -17.36
C TYR A 6 -0.38 5.06 -18.45
N SER A 7 0.18 3.86 -18.26
CA SER A 7 0.97 3.18 -19.31
C SER A 7 0.12 2.90 -20.54
N ALA A 8 -1.08 2.36 -20.35
CA ALA A 8 -2.02 2.11 -21.43
C ALA A 8 -2.45 3.41 -22.13
N ALA A 9 -2.76 4.47 -21.36
CA ALA A 9 -3.18 5.74 -21.90
C ALA A 9 -2.07 6.42 -22.73
N PHE A 10 -0.83 6.40 -22.23
CA PHE A 10 0.31 6.97 -22.95
C PHE A 10 0.59 6.21 -24.23
N ARG A 11 0.57 4.87 -24.18
CA ARG A 11 0.76 4.06 -25.39
C ARG A 11 -0.35 4.27 -26.41
N ALA A 12 -1.60 4.35 -25.98
CA ALA A 12 -2.73 4.65 -26.88
C ALA A 12 -2.57 6.01 -27.55
N ALA A 13 -2.17 7.03 -26.80
CA ALA A 13 -1.90 8.37 -27.35
C ALA A 13 -0.70 8.38 -28.33
N ASP A 14 0.38 7.66 -28.01
CA ASP A 14 1.55 7.51 -28.90
C ASP A 14 1.18 6.80 -30.23
N LEU A 15 0.14 5.97 -30.22
CA LEU A 15 -0.44 5.34 -31.41
C LEU A 15 -1.48 6.22 -32.14
N GLY A 16 -1.60 7.49 -31.76
CA GLY A 16 -2.49 8.46 -32.40
C GLY A 16 -3.95 8.40 -31.95
N MET A 17 -4.28 7.65 -30.89
CA MET A 17 -5.65 7.59 -30.41
C MET A 17 -6.00 8.80 -29.56
N LYS A 18 -7.22 9.35 -29.72
CA LYS A 18 -7.78 10.32 -28.78
C LYS A 18 -8.10 9.62 -27.47
N THR A 19 -7.29 9.88 -26.44
CA THR A 19 -7.32 9.13 -25.18
C THR A 19 -7.83 9.96 -24.03
N VAL A 20 -8.73 9.38 -23.23
CA VAL A 20 -9.21 9.91 -21.95
C VAL A 20 -8.74 9.00 -20.83
N LEU A 21 -8.17 9.58 -19.77
CA LEU A 21 -7.77 8.88 -18.55
C LEU A 21 -8.63 9.37 -17.38
N VAL A 22 -9.43 8.49 -16.82
CA VAL A 22 -10.30 8.80 -15.67
C VAL A 22 -9.56 8.47 -14.37
N GLU A 23 -9.49 9.44 -13.46
CA GLU A 23 -8.81 9.29 -12.17
C GLU A 23 -9.55 10.05 -11.07
N ARG A 24 -9.87 9.38 -9.98
CA ARG A 24 -10.58 10.02 -8.86
C ARG A 24 -9.66 10.84 -7.93
N PHE A 25 -8.40 10.47 -7.85
CA PHE A 25 -7.42 11.14 -7.00
C PHE A 25 -6.84 12.39 -7.67
N PRO A 26 -6.28 13.35 -6.90
CA PRO A 26 -5.76 14.60 -7.45
C PRO A 26 -4.51 14.42 -8.32
N THR A 27 -3.78 13.32 -8.13
CA THR A 27 -2.52 13.04 -8.82
C THR A 27 -2.59 11.72 -9.58
N LEU A 28 -1.87 11.65 -10.70
CA LEU A 28 -1.65 10.39 -11.40
C LEU A 28 -0.69 9.49 -10.63
N GLY A 29 -0.61 8.21 -11.00
CA GLY A 29 0.34 7.26 -10.42
C GLY A 29 -0.32 6.16 -9.59
N GLY A 30 -1.59 6.33 -9.20
CA GLY A 30 -2.36 5.36 -8.43
C GLY A 30 -1.72 5.02 -7.09
N VAL A 31 -2.03 3.84 -6.56
CA VAL A 31 -1.46 3.33 -5.30
C VAL A 31 0.06 3.27 -5.37
N CYS A 32 0.63 2.76 -6.47
CA CYS A 32 2.06 2.53 -6.59
C CYS A 32 2.88 3.80 -6.32
N LEU A 33 2.57 4.92 -6.98
CA LEU A 33 3.37 6.14 -6.85
C LEU A 33 3.02 6.93 -5.60
N ASN A 34 1.76 6.95 -5.20
CA ASN A 34 1.31 7.86 -4.14
C ASN A 34 1.39 7.23 -2.75
N VAL A 35 1.02 5.96 -2.60
CA VAL A 35 0.85 5.30 -1.29
C VAL A 35 1.29 3.83 -1.30
N GLY A 36 2.27 3.48 -2.12
CA GLY A 36 2.74 2.10 -2.29
C GLY A 36 4.23 2.01 -2.61
N CYS A 37 4.57 1.56 -3.83
CA CYS A 37 5.93 1.22 -4.23
C CYS A 37 6.93 2.37 -4.07
N ILE A 38 6.59 3.56 -4.52
CA ILE A 38 7.53 4.69 -4.51
C ILE A 38 7.82 5.17 -3.09
N PRO A 39 6.82 5.50 -2.24
CA PRO A 39 7.12 5.87 -0.86
C PRO A 39 7.82 4.74 -0.08
N SER A 40 7.45 3.45 -0.29
CA SER A 40 8.14 2.36 0.39
C SER A 40 9.60 2.25 -0.02
N LYS A 41 9.94 2.33 -1.32
CA LYS A 41 11.32 2.28 -1.81
C LYS A 41 12.14 3.50 -1.38
N ALA A 42 11.52 4.68 -1.29
CA ALA A 42 12.19 5.86 -0.76
C ALA A 42 12.60 5.67 0.71
N LEU A 43 11.71 5.12 1.54
CA LEU A 43 12.00 4.84 2.96
C LEU A 43 12.96 3.65 3.12
N LEU A 44 12.79 2.57 2.34
CA LEU A 44 13.68 1.41 2.38
C LEU A 44 15.11 1.76 1.97
N HIS A 45 15.29 2.69 1.03
CA HIS A 45 16.62 3.17 0.67
C HIS A 45 17.31 3.86 1.86
N VAL A 46 16.60 4.72 2.58
CA VAL A 46 17.14 5.35 3.79
C VAL A 46 17.46 4.30 4.85
N ALA A 47 16.56 3.34 5.07
CA ALA A 47 16.79 2.24 6.01
C ALA A 47 18.03 1.43 5.64
N ALA A 48 18.22 1.09 4.36
CA ALA A 48 19.39 0.35 3.89
C ALA A 48 20.70 1.11 4.18
N VAL A 49 20.73 2.42 3.90
CA VAL A 49 21.91 3.26 4.20
C VAL A 49 22.22 3.28 5.70
N MET A 50 21.19 3.39 6.55
CA MET A 50 21.36 3.35 8.02
C MET A 50 21.92 2.00 8.48
N ASP A 51 21.42 0.88 7.93
CA ASP A 51 21.89 -0.46 8.24
C ASP A 51 23.37 -0.66 7.78
N GLU A 52 23.71 -0.17 6.57
CA GLU A 52 25.10 -0.23 6.08
C GLU A 52 26.06 0.54 6.99
N VAL A 53 25.67 1.75 7.41
CA VAL A 53 26.46 2.55 8.38
C VAL A 53 26.63 1.81 9.70
N ALA A 54 25.56 1.20 10.23
CA ALA A 54 25.63 0.43 11.46
C ALA A 54 26.58 -0.80 11.35
N HIS A 55 26.61 -1.45 10.18
CA HIS A 55 27.49 -2.59 9.93
C HIS A 55 28.99 -2.21 9.89
N LEU A 56 29.33 -0.95 9.60
CA LEU A 56 30.72 -0.50 9.59
C LEU A 56 31.40 -0.55 10.96
N SER A 57 30.62 -0.60 12.04
CA SER A 57 31.15 -0.79 13.41
C SER A 57 31.95 -2.09 13.53
N ALA A 58 31.55 -3.15 12.84
CA ALA A 58 32.27 -4.42 12.79
C ALA A 58 33.65 -4.31 12.08
N ALA A 59 33.83 -3.29 11.23
CA ALA A 59 35.09 -2.95 10.59
C ALA A 59 35.90 -1.89 11.39
N GLY A 60 35.45 -1.53 12.59
CA GLY A 60 36.12 -0.56 13.47
C GLY A 60 35.76 0.92 13.13
N ILE A 61 34.73 1.17 12.35
CA ILE A 61 34.27 2.53 12.00
C ILE A 61 32.93 2.77 12.66
N ASP A 62 32.89 3.67 13.66
CA ASP A 62 31.69 4.01 14.41
C ASP A 62 31.23 5.44 14.10
N PHE A 63 30.00 5.58 13.65
CA PHE A 63 29.34 6.87 13.40
C PHE A 63 28.43 7.32 14.56
N GLY A 64 28.34 6.53 15.62
CA GLY A 64 27.43 6.77 16.73
C GLY A 64 25.96 6.47 16.37
N ALA A 65 25.07 6.71 17.33
CA ALA A 65 23.65 6.49 17.14
C ALA A 65 23.03 7.57 16.24
N PRO A 66 22.26 7.20 15.21
CA PRO A 66 21.64 8.17 14.31
C PRO A 66 20.56 8.98 15.04
N GLN A 67 20.50 10.28 14.78
CA GLN A 67 19.39 11.13 15.19
C GLN A 67 18.39 11.24 14.04
N VAL A 68 17.19 10.70 14.22
CA VAL A 68 16.16 10.67 13.19
C VAL A 68 15.14 11.79 13.42
N ASN A 69 15.00 12.67 12.44
CA ASN A 69 13.88 13.61 12.37
C ASN A 69 12.82 13.05 11.40
N VAL A 70 11.74 12.52 11.96
CA VAL A 70 10.66 11.86 11.20
C VAL A 70 9.94 12.81 10.25
N ASP A 71 9.78 14.09 10.62
CA ASP A 71 9.11 15.08 9.77
C ASP A 71 9.95 15.42 8.53
N ILE A 72 11.26 15.53 8.69
CA ILE A 72 12.18 15.74 7.57
C ILE A 72 12.22 14.52 6.67
N LEU A 73 12.27 13.31 7.24
CA LEU A 73 12.22 12.05 6.50
C LEU A 73 10.90 11.91 5.70
N ARG A 74 9.78 12.23 6.32
CA ARG A 74 8.47 12.29 5.64
C ARG A 74 8.52 13.28 4.48
N GLY A 75 9.03 14.49 4.71
CA GLY A 75 9.19 15.50 3.66
C GLY A 75 10.09 15.06 2.51
N HIS A 76 11.15 14.29 2.77
CA HIS A 76 11.99 13.67 1.74
C HIS A 76 11.18 12.69 0.88
N LYS A 77 10.44 11.78 1.51
CA LYS A 77 9.55 10.82 0.82
C LYS A 77 8.52 11.56 -0.05
N GLU A 78 7.85 12.61 0.48
CA GLU A 78 6.86 13.37 -0.28
C GLU A 78 7.48 14.10 -1.50
N LYS A 79 8.70 14.59 -1.41
CA LYS A 79 9.42 15.18 -2.55
C LYS A 79 9.67 14.16 -3.65
N VAL A 80 10.02 12.91 -3.31
CA VAL A 80 10.20 11.82 -4.29
C VAL A 80 8.87 11.53 -5.00
N ILE A 81 7.77 11.39 -4.24
CA ILE A 81 6.44 11.19 -4.80
C ILE A 81 6.05 12.33 -5.75
N ALA A 82 6.17 13.57 -5.29
CA ALA A 82 5.79 14.76 -6.06
C ALA A 82 6.58 14.87 -7.38
N LYS A 83 7.87 14.55 -7.36
CA LYS A 83 8.70 14.55 -8.56
C LYS A 83 8.18 13.57 -9.62
N LEU A 84 7.86 12.34 -9.21
CA LEU A 84 7.42 11.29 -10.13
C LEU A 84 5.97 11.51 -10.60
N THR A 85 5.05 11.87 -9.72
CA THR A 85 3.67 12.16 -10.10
C THR A 85 3.56 13.41 -10.97
N GLY A 86 4.36 14.44 -10.69
CA GLY A 86 4.50 15.63 -11.54
C GLY A 86 5.00 15.28 -12.94
N GLY A 87 5.99 14.38 -13.05
CA GLY A 87 6.49 13.85 -14.31
C GLY A 87 5.38 13.16 -15.14
N LEU A 88 4.54 12.34 -14.51
CA LEU A 88 3.39 11.73 -15.18
C LEU A 88 2.40 12.77 -15.71
N GLY A 89 2.12 13.82 -14.94
CA GLY A 89 1.27 14.93 -15.38
C GLY A 89 1.81 15.63 -16.64
N GLN A 90 3.12 15.88 -16.68
CA GLN A 90 3.78 16.44 -17.86
C GLN A 90 3.73 15.49 -19.06
N MET A 91 3.97 14.21 -18.85
CA MET A 91 3.89 13.18 -19.90
C MET A 91 2.48 13.08 -20.49
N ALA A 92 1.43 13.15 -19.65
CA ALA A 92 0.04 13.17 -20.10
C ALA A 92 -0.24 14.41 -20.97
N LYS A 93 0.24 15.59 -20.53
CA LYS A 93 0.07 16.85 -21.26
C LYS A 93 0.75 16.82 -22.63
N MET A 94 2.01 16.36 -22.70
CA MET A 94 2.76 16.25 -23.97
C MET A 94 2.05 15.34 -24.97
N ARG A 95 1.41 14.25 -24.49
CA ARG A 95 0.66 13.29 -25.30
C ARG A 95 -0.78 13.70 -25.58
N LYS A 96 -1.19 14.86 -25.08
CA LYS A 96 -2.59 15.35 -25.21
C LYS A 96 -3.62 14.36 -24.65
N VAL A 97 -3.26 13.60 -23.62
CA VAL A 97 -4.20 12.74 -22.90
C VAL A 97 -5.15 13.63 -22.07
N THR A 98 -6.44 13.49 -22.30
CA THR A 98 -7.46 14.21 -21.51
C THR A 98 -7.65 13.51 -20.17
N ILE A 99 -7.38 14.23 -19.07
CA ILE A 99 -7.62 13.71 -17.72
C ILE A 99 -9.00 14.18 -17.27
N VAL A 100 -9.86 13.23 -16.90
CA VAL A 100 -11.16 13.49 -16.29
C VAL A 100 -11.11 13.06 -14.83
N ARG A 101 -11.16 14.06 -13.93
CA ARG A 101 -11.14 13.79 -12.49
C ARG A 101 -12.52 13.36 -12.02
N GLY A 102 -12.58 12.19 -11.40
CA GLY A 102 -13.79 11.67 -10.81
C GLY A 102 -13.84 10.15 -10.71
N TYR A 103 -14.89 9.69 -10.10
CA TYR A 103 -15.18 8.28 -9.91
C TYR A 103 -15.95 7.74 -11.13
N GLY A 104 -15.30 6.88 -11.91
CA GLY A 104 -15.88 6.30 -13.12
C GLY A 104 -16.67 5.04 -12.85
N ALA A 105 -17.89 4.95 -13.39
CA ALA A 105 -18.70 3.74 -13.40
C ALA A 105 -19.35 3.56 -14.77
N PHE A 106 -19.39 2.33 -15.28
CA PHE A 106 -20.05 2.05 -16.55
C PHE A 106 -21.55 2.24 -16.44
N VAL A 107 -22.13 2.87 -17.46
CA VAL A 107 -23.58 3.02 -17.62
C VAL A 107 -24.10 2.34 -18.90
N GLY A 108 -23.19 1.76 -19.69
CA GLY A 108 -23.46 0.99 -20.89
C GLY A 108 -22.16 0.53 -21.54
N ALA A 109 -22.26 -0.25 -22.62
CA ALA A 109 -21.12 -0.88 -23.30
C ALA A 109 -20.07 0.13 -23.81
N HIS A 110 -20.48 1.37 -24.10
CA HIS A 110 -19.62 2.43 -24.65
C HIS A 110 -19.73 3.75 -23.90
N HIS A 111 -20.26 3.74 -22.69
CA HIS A 111 -20.48 4.95 -21.90
C HIS A 111 -20.02 4.75 -20.45
N LEU A 112 -19.22 5.69 -19.97
CA LEU A 112 -18.75 5.76 -18.60
C LEU A 112 -19.27 7.05 -17.96
N GLU A 113 -20.06 6.96 -16.90
CA GLU A 113 -20.38 8.09 -16.06
C GLU A 113 -19.23 8.38 -15.12
N VAL A 114 -18.81 9.62 -15.03
CA VAL A 114 -17.75 10.06 -14.12
C VAL A 114 -18.34 11.09 -13.17
N GLU A 115 -18.46 10.74 -11.91
CA GLU A 115 -18.85 11.64 -10.84
C GLU A 115 -17.63 12.37 -10.31
N GLU A 116 -17.61 13.70 -10.41
CA GLU A 116 -16.49 14.52 -10.02
C GLU A 116 -16.14 14.34 -8.54
N THR A 117 -14.84 14.32 -8.25
CA THR A 117 -14.32 14.19 -6.88
C THR A 117 -13.43 15.37 -6.50
N THR A 118 -13.42 15.72 -5.21
CA THR A 118 -12.59 16.78 -4.62
C THR A 118 -11.68 16.23 -3.52
N GLY A 119 -10.91 17.10 -2.89
CA GLY A 119 -10.03 16.74 -1.80
C GLY A 119 -9.06 15.62 -2.19
N THR A 120 -8.99 14.60 -1.38
CA THR A 120 -8.17 13.39 -1.59
C THR A 120 -8.79 12.38 -2.57
N GLY A 121 -9.89 12.74 -3.27
CA GLY A 121 -10.58 11.86 -4.22
C GLY A 121 -11.63 10.96 -3.58
N GLN A 122 -11.98 11.19 -2.32
CA GLN A 122 -13.04 10.47 -1.60
C GLN A 122 -14.40 11.22 -1.69
N ASP A 123 -14.33 12.54 -1.74
CA ASP A 123 -15.51 13.40 -1.67
C ASP A 123 -16.11 13.58 -3.06
N LYS A 124 -17.31 13.08 -3.27
CA LYS A 124 -18.08 13.23 -4.50
C LYS A 124 -18.86 14.53 -4.48
N THR A 125 -18.83 15.29 -5.57
CA THR A 125 -19.52 16.60 -5.66
C THR A 125 -20.97 16.49 -6.12
N GLY A 126 -21.41 15.34 -6.62
CA GLY A 126 -22.69 15.15 -7.28
C GLY A 126 -22.70 15.60 -8.76
N SER A 127 -21.67 16.34 -9.21
CA SER A 127 -21.52 16.72 -10.63
C SER A 127 -21.08 15.50 -11.45
N LYS A 128 -21.81 15.23 -12.53
CA LYS A 128 -21.59 14.04 -13.37
C LYS A 128 -21.34 14.41 -14.81
N LYS A 129 -20.44 13.66 -15.45
CA LYS A 129 -20.13 13.75 -16.88
C LYS A 129 -20.19 12.35 -17.49
N VAL A 130 -20.70 12.23 -18.71
CA VAL A 130 -20.67 10.97 -19.45
C VAL A 130 -19.57 11.04 -20.50
N VAL A 131 -18.69 10.06 -20.48
CA VAL A 131 -17.63 9.85 -21.46
C VAL A 131 -18.06 8.73 -22.39
N ALA A 132 -18.30 9.05 -23.66
CA ALA A 132 -18.51 8.05 -24.70
C ALA A 132 -17.16 7.58 -25.25
N PHE A 133 -17.01 6.28 -25.51
CA PHE A 133 -15.78 5.69 -26.01
C PHE A 133 -16.05 4.55 -27.02
N LYS A 134 -15.08 4.31 -27.90
CA LYS A 134 -15.11 3.15 -28.80
C LYS A 134 -14.53 1.90 -28.15
N LYS A 135 -13.46 2.08 -27.37
CA LYS A 135 -12.75 1.02 -26.62
C LYS A 135 -12.36 1.54 -25.24
N ALA A 136 -12.38 0.68 -24.24
CA ALA A 136 -11.95 1.01 -22.89
C ALA A 136 -10.95 -0.04 -22.38
N ILE A 137 -10.03 0.42 -21.52
CA ILE A 137 -9.15 -0.44 -20.73
C ILE A 137 -9.50 -0.18 -19.28
N ILE A 138 -9.85 -1.24 -18.56
CA ILE A 138 -10.15 -1.18 -17.14
C ILE A 138 -8.86 -1.36 -16.35
N ALA A 139 -8.47 -0.32 -15.62
CA ALA A 139 -7.30 -0.32 -14.75
C ALA A 139 -7.68 0.22 -13.36
N ALA A 140 -8.75 -0.34 -12.78
CA ALA A 140 -9.39 0.14 -11.56
C ALA A 140 -8.56 -0.11 -10.28
N GLY A 141 -7.47 -0.91 -10.36
CA GLY A 141 -6.55 -1.17 -9.26
C GLY A 141 -7.17 -2.02 -8.14
N SER A 142 -6.63 -1.85 -6.93
CA SER A 142 -7.02 -2.61 -5.75
C SER A 142 -6.98 -1.74 -4.50
N GLN A 143 -7.56 -2.24 -3.41
CA GLN A 143 -7.52 -1.62 -2.08
C GLN A 143 -6.99 -2.60 -1.04
N ALA A 144 -6.44 -2.10 0.07
CA ALA A 144 -6.05 -2.92 1.20
C ALA A 144 -7.26 -3.61 1.83
N VAL A 145 -7.07 -4.85 2.27
CA VAL A 145 -8.06 -5.58 3.06
C VAL A 145 -8.02 -5.08 4.50
N ARG A 146 -9.19 -4.83 5.09
CA ARG A 146 -9.36 -4.55 6.51
C ARG A 146 -10.00 -5.74 7.19
N LEU A 147 -9.46 -6.12 8.33
CA LEU A 147 -10.04 -7.18 9.17
C LEU A 147 -11.23 -6.61 9.95
N PRO A 148 -12.41 -7.25 9.88
CA PRO A 148 -13.66 -6.68 10.42
C PRO A 148 -13.68 -6.55 11.94
N PHE A 149 -12.83 -7.29 12.66
CA PHE A 149 -12.72 -7.26 14.11
C PHE A 149 -11.70 -6.23 14.63
N MET A 150 -10.95 -5.58 13.74
CA MET A 150 -10.03 -4.52 14.16
C MET A 150 -10.80 -3.26 14.53
N PRO A 151 -10.46 -2.62 15.67
CA PRO A 151 -11.11 -1.38 16.08
C PRO A 151 -10.84 -0.24 15.08
N ASP A 152 -11.79 0.68 14.98
CA ASP A 152 -11.59 1.94 14.26
C ASP A 152 -10.82 2.92 15.15
N ASP A 153 -9.51 2.81 15.11
CA ASP A 153 -8.58 3.57 15.94
C ASP A 153 -7.39 4.03 15.07
N PRO A 154 -6.88 5.25 15.21
CA PRO A 154 -5.76 5.75 14.41
C PRO A 154 -4.47 4.95 14.56
N ARG A 155 -4.34 4.16 15.61
CA ARG A 155 -3.22 3.23 15.84
C ARG A 155 -3.36 1.91 15.07
N VAL A 156 -4.49 1.70 14.36
CA VAL A 156 -4.71 0.54 13.48
C VAL A 156 -4.68 1.04 12.04
N VAL A 157 -3.62 0.73 11.33
CA VAL A 157 -3.35 1.25 9.99
C VAL A 157 -3.26 0.14 8.94
N ASP A 158 -3.52 0.50 7.69
CA ASP A 158 -3.12 -0.26 6.52
C ASP A 158 -1.77 0.23 5.98
N SER A 159 -1.33 -0.28 4.84
CA SER A 159 -0.07 0.14 4.21
C SER A 159 -0.02 1.64 3.89
N THR A 160 -1.15 2.27 3.57
CA THR A 160 -1.22 3.71 3.32
C THR A 160 -0.94 4.50 4.59
N GLY A 161 -1.57 4.10 5.71
CA GLY A 161 -1.34 4.71 7.01
C GLY A 161 0.08 4.50 7.53
N ALA A 162 0.65 3.31 7.34
CA ALA A 162 2.05 3.05 7.70
C ALA A 162 3.01 3.92 6.89
N LEU A 163 2.78 4.09 5.57
CA LEU A 163 3.60 4.94 4.70
C LEU A 163 3.41 6.44 4.98
N ALA A 164 2.34 6.84 5.66
CA ALA A 164 2.19 8.22 6.12
C ALA A 164 3.26 8.61 7.14
N LEU A 165 3.82 7.62 7.85
CA LEU A 165 4.94 7.77 8.79
C LEU A 165 4.70 8.90 9.79
N GLN A 166 3.59 8.81 10.54
CA GLN A 166 3.20 9.83 11.53
C GLN A 166 4.18 9.90 12.72
N GLY A 167 4.85 8.79 13.03
CA GLY A 167 5.84 8.66 14.08
C GLY A 167 6.44 7.25 14.07
N VAL A 168 7.36 6.99 14.98
CA VAL A 168 7.94 5.66 15.20
C VAL A 168 7.39 5.12 16.52
N PRO A 169 6.60 4.04 16.51
CA PRO A 169 6.09 3.42 17.74
C PRO A 169 7.22 2.73 18.51
N GLN A 170 7.07 2.54 19.81
CA GLN A 170 7.98 1.69 20.57
C GLN A 170 7.79 0.22 20.20
N LYS A 171 6.51 -0.23 20.12
CA LYS A 171 6.16 -1.59 19.77
C LYS A 171 5.09 -1.63 18.68
N MET A 172 5.39 -2.31 17.58
CA MET A 172 4.52 -2.44 16.43
C MET A 172 4.18 -3.90 16.14
N LEU A 173 2.90 -4.18 15.85
CA LEU A 173 2.48 -5.46 15.30
C LEU A 173 2.25 -5.35 13.80
N ILE A 174 2.76 -6.33 13.07
CA ILE A 174 2.47 -6.55 11.66
C ILE A 174 1.57 -7.78 11.55
N VAL A 175 0.34 -7.58 11.09
CA VAL A 175 -0.62 -8.64 10.80
C VAL A 175 -0.53 -8.98 9.32
N GLY A 176 0.05 -10.15 9.02
CA GLY A 176 0.36 -10.64 7.68
C GLY A 176 1.85 -10.54 7.33
N GLY A 177 2.49 -11.69 7.22
CA GLY A 177 3.92 -11.86 6.89
C GLY A 177 4.23 -11.78 5.39
N GLY A 178 3.41 -11.07 4.61
CA GLY A 178 3.64 -10.80 3.20
C GLY A 178 4.63 -9.66 2.97
N ILE A 179 4.99 -9.44 1.68
CA ILE A 179 6.01 -8.45 1.29
C ILE A 179 5.73 -7.03 1.82
N ILE A 180 4.48 -6.57 1.80
CA ILE A 180 4.13 -5.21 2.25
C ILE A 180 4.41 -5.04 3.75
N GLY A 181 3.97 -6.02 4.56
CA GLY A 181 4.20 -6.01 6.01
C GLY A 181 5.69 -6.01 6.34
N LEU A 182 6.47 -6.85 5.65
CA LEU A 182 7.90 -7.01 5.89
C LEU A 182 8.73 -5.81 5.38
N GLU A 183 8.33 -5.15 4.28
CA GLU A 183 8.94 -3.89 3.84
C GLU A 183 8.74 -2.79 4.89
N MET A 184 7.51 -2.64 5.40
CA MET A 184 7.24 -1.67 6.47
C MET A 184 7.96 -2.05 7.77
N GLY A 185 7.99 -3.34 8.10
CA GLY A 185 8.75 -3.84 9.23
C GLY A 185 10.23 -3.46 9.15
N THR A 186 10.85 -3.60 7.99
CA THR A 186 12.24 -3.18 7.77
C THR A 186 12.42 -1.68 8.05
N VAL A 187 11.55 -0.83 7.49
CA VAL A 187 11.62 0.62 7.71
C VAL A 187 11.47 0.96 9.19
N TYR A 188 10.40 0.48 9.83
CA TYR A 188 10.11 0.83 11.23
C TYR A 188 11.14 0.28 12.21
N SER A 189 11.65 -0.94 11.98
CA SER A 189 12.74 -1.53 12.78
C SER A 189 14.01 -0.68 12.71
N THR A 190 14.44 -0.30 11.50
CA THR A 190 15.65 0.53 11.34
C THR A 190 15.48 1.91 11.99
N LEU A 191 14.25 2.43 12.03
CA LEU A 191 13.92 3.68 12.75
C LEU A 191 13.82 3.50 14.27
N GLY A 192 13.90 2.28 14.79
CA GLY A 192 13.96 1.98 16.23
C GLY A 192 12.74 1.31 16.84
N ALA A 193 11.72 0.95 16.05
CA ALA A 193 10.57 0.21 16.54
C ALA A 193 10.91 -1.25 16.83
N ARG A 194 10.36 -1.80 17.92
CA ARG A 194 10.35 -3.26 18.19
C ARG A 194 9.17 -3.89 17.47
N LEU A 195 9.39 -5.03 16.82
CA LEU A 195 8.38 -5.63 15.94
C LEU A 195 7.98 -7.03 16.36
N ASP A 196 6.66 -7.27 16.33
CA ASP A 196 6.11 -8.62 16.23
C ASP A 196 5.44 -8.77 14.84
N VAL A 197 5.54 -9.95 14.23
CA VAL A 197 4.79 -10.30 13.02
C VAL A 197 3.97 -11.56 13.27
N VAL A 198 2.71 -11.55 12.85
CA VAL A 198 1.81 -12.70 12.90
C VAL A 198 1.39 -13.11 11.49
N GLU A 199 1.53 -14.41 11.19
CA GLU A 199 1.19 -15.01 9.90
C GLU A 199 0.42 -16.32 10.08
N MET A 200 -0.71 -16.46 9.40
CA MET A 200 -1.55 -17.66 9.47
C MET A 200 -0.93 -18.89 8.82
N MET A 201 -0.09 -18.65 7.83
CA MET A 201 0.59 -19.72 7.07
C MET A 201 1.83 -20.20 7.83
N ASP A 202 2.45 -21.25 7.30
CA ASP A 202 3.64 -21.87 7.87
C ASP A 202 4.97 -21.18 7.54
N GLY A 203 4.93 -20.07 6.83
CA GLY A 203 6.11 -19.28 6.48
C GLY A 203 5.77 -17.88 6.02
N LEU A 204 6.75 -17.00 6.03
CA LEU A 204 6.65 -15.65 5.49
C LEU A 204 6.66 -15.65 3.97
N MET A 205 6.19 -14.56 3.34
CA MET A 205 6.23 -14.34 1.88
C MET A 205 5.73 -15.55 1.07
N GLN A 206 4.51 -15.98 1.34
CA GLN A 206 3.89 -17.07 0.58
C GLN A 206 3.90 -16.77 -0.92
N GLY A 207 4.23 -17.79 -1.73
CA GLY A 207 4.37 -17.65 -3.17
C GLY A 207 5.77 -17.25 -3.66
N ALA A 208 6.70 -16.86 -2.78
CA ALA A 208 8.11 -16.72 -3.10
C ALA A 208 8.85 -18.05 -2.92
N ASP A 209 9.94 -18.26 -3.67
CA ASP A 209 10.77 -19.44 -3.55
C ASP A 209 11.34 -19.58 -2.14
N ARG A 210 11.19 -20.74 -1.55
CA ARG A 210 11.52 -20.96 -0.13
C ARG A 210 13.01 -20.84 0.20
N ASP A 211 13.90 -21.12 -0.74
CA ASP A 211 15.34 -20.91 -0.61
C ASP A 211 15.66 -19.41 -0.49
N LEU A 212 15.03 -18.54 -1.27
CA LEU A 212 15.17 -17.08 -1.19
C LEU A 212 14.62 -16.54 0.13
N VAL A 213 13.45 -17.04 0.55
CA VAL A 213 12.85 -16.63 1.83
C VAL A 213 13.75 -16.99 3.01
N LYS A 214 14.38 -18.17 3.01
CA LYS A 214 15.34 -18.56 4.05
C LYS A 214 16.54 -17.62 4.15
N VAL A 215 17.05 -17.14 3.01
CA VAL A 215 18.12 -16.13 2.99
C VAL A 215 17.64 -14.83 3.61
N TRP A 216 16.46 -14.36 3.19
CA TRP A 216 15.86 -13.15 3.75
C TRP A 216 15.63 -13.25 5.27
N GLU A 217 15.07 -14.36 5.75
CA GLU A 217 14.84 -14.61 7.17
C GLU A 217 16.15 -14.58 7.97
N LYS A 218 17.20 -15.25 7.47
CA LYS A 218 18.52 -15.23 8.11
C LYS A 218 19.06 -13.81 8.27
N MET A 219 18.87 -12.96 7.26
CA MET A 219 19.37 -11.58 7.27
C MET A 219 18.53 -10.64 8.14
N ASN A 220 17.21 -10.91 8.28
CA ASN A 220 16.27 -9.95 8.85
C ASN A 220 15.62 -10.39 10.18
N LYS A 221 15.81 -11.63 10.62
CA LYS A 221 15.17 -12.13 11.86
C LYS A 221 15.47 -11.27 13.10
N HIS A 222 16.61 -10.62 13.14
CA HIS A 222 17.02 -9.75 14.24
C HIS A 222 16.13 -8.49 14.40
N ARG A 223 15.33 -8.15 13.39
CA ARG A 223 14.39 -7.03 13.40
C ARG A 223 13.12 -7.32 14.19
N PHE A 224 12.83 -8.59 14.43
CA PHE A 224 11.58 -9.05 15.05
C PHE A 224 11.84 -9.63 16.41
N ASP A 225 11.08 -9.19 17.41
CA ASP A 225 11.05 -9.82 18.73
C ASP A 225 10.38 -11.21 18.61
N ASN A 226 9.26 -11.28 17.85
CA ASN A 226 8.55 -12.52 17.61
C ASN A 226 8.10 -12.64 16.15
N ILE A 227 8.21 -13.85 15.60
CA ILE A 227 7.62 -14.26 14.32
C ILE A 227 6.64 -15.39 14.64
N LEU A 228 5.35 -15.06 14.68
CA LEU A 228 4.26 -15.97 15.05
C LEU A 228 3.67 -16.59 13.78
N LEU A 229 4.24 -17.70 13.34
CA LEU A 229 3.73 -18.48 12.20
C LEU A 229 2.59 -19.40 12.65
N LYS A 230 1.77 -19.88 11.68
CA LYS A 230 0.60 -20.74 11.93
C LYS A 230 -0.33 -20.17 13.02
N THR A 231 -0.42 -18.85 13.07
CA THR A 231 -1.12 -18.12 14.12
C THR A 231 -2.11 -17.15 13.51
N LYS A 232 -3.37 -17.24 13.92
CA LYS A 232 -4.41 -16.27 13.51
C LYS A 232 -4.57 -15.18 14.57
N THR A 233 -4.96 -14.02 14.08
CA THR A 233 -5.45 -12.92 14.92
C THR A 233 -6.94 -13.15 15.17
N GLY A 234 -7.32 -13.38 16.43
CA GLY A 234 -8.71 -13.74 16.81
C GLY A 234 -9.58 -12.54 17.17
N GLY A 235 -8.96 -11.43 17.59
CA GLY A 235 -9.66 -10.21 18.00
C GLY A 235 -8.69 -9.10 18.36
N ALA A 236 -9.20 -7.87 18.41
CA ALA A 236 -8.42 -6.71 18.84
C ALA A 236 -9.31 -5.69 19.55
N GLN A 237 -8.75 -4.98 20.51
CA GLN A 237 -9.42 -3.95 21.30
C GLN A 237 -8.51 -2.74 21.50
N ALA A 238 -9.04 -1.55 21.28
CA ALA A 238 -8.35 -0.31 21.64
C ALA A 238 -8.44 -0.09 23.16
N THR A 239 -7.30 0.18 23.78
CA THR A 239 -7.18 0.53 25.20
C THR A 239 -6.34 1.81 25.36
N PRO A 240 -6.33 2.47 26.51
CA PRO A 240 -5.46 3.63 26.74
C PRO A 240 -3.97 3.28 26.53
N GLU A 241 -3.55 2.07 26.89
CA GLU A 241 -2.15 1.61 26.82
C GLU A 241 -1.72 1.20 25.41
N GLY A 242 -2.67 0.96 24.50
CA GLY A 242 -2.36 0.51 23.14
C GLY A 242 -3.48 -0.32 22.53
N ILE A 243 -3.19 -0.95 21.41
CA ILE A 243 -4.09 -1.93 20.78
C ILE A 243 -3.76 -3.31 21.31
N LYS A 244 -4.68 -3.87 22.10
CA LYS A 244 -4.58 -5.22 22.62
C LYS A 244 -5.07 -6.20 21.57
N VAL A 245 -4.23 -7.15 21.15
CA VAL A 245 -4.52 -8.10 20.07
C VAL A 245 -4.42 -9.52 20.60
N GLN A 246 -5.39 -10.37 20.25
CA GLN A 246 -5.46 -11.76 20.63
C GLN A 246 -4.99 -12.66 19.49
N PHE A 247 -4.19 -13.65 19.82
CA PHE A 247 -3.64 -14.64 18.91
C PHE A 247 -4.07 -16.05 19.26
N GLU A 248 -4.24 -16.89 18.24
CA GLU A 248 -4.55 -18.30 18.39
C GLU A 248 -3.71 -19.11 17.40
N GLY A 249 -2.81 -19.92 17.91
CA GLY A 249 -2.04 -20.87 17.14
C GLY A 249 -2.92 -21.99 16.57
N LEU A 250 -2.48 -22.63 15.49
CA LEU A 250 -3.20 -23.80 14.94
C LEU A 250 -3.24 -24.99 15.91
N ASP A 251 -2.36 -25.01 16.88
CA ASP A 251 -2.35 -25.97 18.01
C ASP A 251 -3.33 -25.61 19.14
N GLY A 252 -4.07 -24.51 19.00
CA GLY A 252 -5.01 -24.00 19.99
C GLY A 252 -4.36 -23.13 21.09
N THR A 253 -3.05 -22.91 21.04
CA THR A 253 -2.35 -22.02 21.99
C THR A 253 -2.86 -20.60 21.84
N LYS A 254 -3.31 -19.98 22.94
CA LYS A 254 -3.79 -18.60 22.98
C LYS A 254 -2.74 -17.69 23.63
N SER A 255 -2.56 -16.54 23.03
CA SER A 255 -1.70 -15.48 23.58
C SER A 255 -2.27 -14.11 23.23
N GLU A 256 -1.72 -13.07 23.82
CA GLU A 256 -2.10 -11.68 23.53
C GLU A 256 -0.88 -10.76 23.61
N GLY A 257 -0.98 -9.62 22.94
CA GLY A 257 0.02 -8.56 22.99
C GLY A 257 -0.63 -7.19 22.91
N THR A 258 0.05 -6.18 23.45
CA THR A 258 -0.37 -4.78 23.37
C THR A 258 0.66 -3.99 22.57
N TYR A 259 0.18 -3.16 21.63
CA TYR A 259 1.00 -2.50 20.63
C TYR A 259 0.61 -1.03 20.48
N ASP A 260 1.61 -0.18 20.25
CA ASP A 260 1.39 1.24 19.97
C ASP A 260 0.86 1.48 18.55
N LEU A 261 1.19 0.57 17.63
CA LEU A 261 0.75 0.58 16.24
C LEU A 261 0.49 -0.83 15.73
N VAL A 262 -0.60 -1.04 15.03
CA VAL A 262 -0.94 -2.30 14.37
C VAL A 262 -1.08 -2.06 12.87
N LEU A 263 -0.24 -2.71 12.07
CA LEU A 263 -0.32 -2.71 10.61
C LEU A 263 -1.10 -3.93 10.12
N GLN A 264 -2.20 -3.70 9.43
CA GLN A 264 -2.92 -4.73 8.69
C GLN A 264 -2.35 -4.85 7.28
N ALA A 265 -1.62 -5.94 7.01
CA ALA A 265 -1.00 -6.23 5.71
C ALA A 265 -1.43 -7.62 5.17
N VAL A 266 -2.72 -7.94 5.33
CA VAL A 266 -3.33 -9.25 5.04
C VAL A 266 -3.78 -9.43 3.59
N GLY A 267 -3.35 -8.56 2.69
CA GLY A 267 -3.64 -8.66 1.28
C GLY A 267 -4.40 -7.48 0.70
N ARG A 268 -4.80 -7.61 -0.56
CA ARG A 268 -5.49 -6.57 -1.32
C ARG A 268 -6.67 -7.18 -2.10
N THR A 269 -7.75 -6.39 -2.24
CA THR A 269 -8.94 -6.76 -3.01
C THR A 269 -9.02 -5.92 -4.28
N PRO A 270 -9.19 -6.53 -5.47
CA PRO A 270 -9.42 -5.81 -6.73
C PRO A 270 -10.70 -4.98 -6.71
N ASN A 271 -10.69 -3.86 -7.43
CA ASN A 271 -11.81 -2.92 -7.46
C ASN A 271 -12.84 -3.19 -8.58
N GLY A 272 -12.81 -4.35 -9.23
CA GLY A 272 -13.71 -4.67 -10.35
C GLY A 272 -15.19 -4.54 -10.03
N LYS A 273 -15.59 -4.86 -8.80
CA LYS A 273 -17.00 -4.71 -8.35
C LYS A 273 -17.46 -3.26 -8.15
N LYS A 274 -16.53 -2.29 -8.16
CA LYS A 274 -16.85 -0.89 -7.81
C LYS A 274 -17.20 -0.02 -9.00
N ILE A 275 -17.07 -0.51 -10.22
CA ILE A 275 -17.15 0.27 -11.46
C ILE A 275 -18.36 -0.08 -12.32
N ALA A 276 -19.32 -0.86 -11.80
CA ALA A 276 -20.49 -1.36 -12.53
C ALA A 276 -20.12 -1.99 -13.89
N ALA A 277 -19.09 -2.84 -13.91
CA ALA A 277 -18.53 -3.45 -15.11
C ALA A 277 -19.53 -4.35 -15.86
N ASP A 278 -20.50 -4.92 -15.15
CA ASP A 278 -21.62 -5.69 -15.67
C ASP A 278 -22.44 -4.91 -16.71
N LYS A 279 -22.62 -3.59 -16.54
CA LYS A 279 -23.29 -2.71 -17.50
C LYS A 279 -22.55 -2.57 -18.83
N ALA A 280 -21.28 -2.88 -18.84
CA ALA A 280 -20.46 -2.97 -20.06
C ALA A 280 -20.30 -4.41 -20.58
N GLY A 281 -21.03 -5.38 -20.02
CA GLY A 281 -20.93 -6.77 -20.37
C GLY A 281 -19.64 -7.47 -19.89
N VAL A 282 -18.95 -6.89 -18.91
CA VAL A 282 -17.71 -7.42 -18.37
C VAL A 282 -17.98 -8.23 -17.10
N ALA A 283 -17.60 -9.50 -17.13
CA ALA A 283 -17.75 -10.39 -15.97
C ALA A 283 -16.72 -10.08 -14.90
N VAL A 284 -17.18 -10.06 -13.65
CA VAL A 284 -16.36 -9.83 -12.46
C VAL A 284 -16.59 -10.97 -11.49
N THR A 285 -15.52 -11.59 -11.02
CA THR A 285 -15.58 -12.68 -10.04
C THR A 285 -16.08 -12.19 -8.67
N ASP A 286 -16.48 -13.12 -7.79
CA ASP A 286 -16.86 -12.80 -6.42
C ASP A 286 -15.75 -12.12 -5.62
N ARG A 287 -14.50 -12.38 -5.96
CA ARG A 287 -13.33 -11.73 -5.35
C ARG A 287 -12.96 -10.39 -5.98
N GLY A 288 -13.71 -9.90 -6.99
CA GLY A 288 -13.50 -8.61 -7.63
C GLY A 288 -12.52 -8.59 -8.81
N PHE A 289 -12.04 -9.76 -9.26
CA PHE A 289 -11.21 -9.87 -10.46
C PHE A 289 -12.07 -9.74 -11.72
N ILE A 290 -11.52 -9.10 -12.73
CA ILE A 290 -12.08 -9.03 -14.08
C ILE A 290 -11.51 -10.19 -14.88
N ASN A 291 -12.40 -10.93 -15.55
CA ASN A 291 -12.04 -12.06 -16.41
C ASN A 291 -11.60 -11.58 -17.79
#